data_3b526b935abf053c5c834781689f3d54
#
_entry.id   3b526b935abf053c5c834781689f3d54
#
_cell.length_a   1.000
_cell.length_b   1.000
_cell.length_c   1.000
_cell.angle_alpha   90.00
_cell.angle_beta   90.00
_cell.angle_gamma   90.00
#
_symmetry.space_group_name_H-M   'P 1'
#
loop_
_entity.id
_entity.type
_entity.pdbx_description
1 polymer ?
#
loop_
_entity_poly.entity_id
_entity_poly.type
_entity_poly.pdbx_seq_one_letter_code
_entity_poly.pdbx_strand_id
1 'polypeptide(L)'
;MKKSNYKEELIDKIKMLAQSNGLNTVFTTFLEITATSIAAQMDPQNAEEREQRYQEIAAKMTPETLSSYARMFALLTLATREHIEDPCDILGDVYHQLRLNNEWNGQFFTPDHICRLMAQMINVDMPPDKEGPITISEPTCGSGTMVIGAAWAMQRKGIDYRRKSFFVAQDIDIRCVWMAYIQLSLYGIPAVVIHGNTLTMETWSHWYTPCAAVPFMEESVEKGA
;
A
#
# COMPACT_ATOMS: atom_id res chain seq x y z
N MET A 1 -4.59 1.12 -30.49
CA MET A 1 -4.18 0.15 -29.46
C MET A 1 -5.31 0.06 -28.43
N LYS A 2 -5.82 -1.12 -28.12
CA LYS A 2 -6.75 -1.29 -26.99
C LYS A 2 -6.02 -0.84 -25.72
N LYS A 3 -6.59 0.11 -24.98
CA LYS A 3 -6.07 0.48 -23.65
C LYS A 3 -6.09 -0.79 -22.81
N SER A 4 -4.95 -1.26 -22.34
CA SER A 4 -4.89 -2.39 -21.42
C SER A 4 -5.66 -1.98 -20.16
N ASN A 5 -6.51 -2.85 -19.66
CA ASN A 5 -7.29 -2.58 -18.44
C ASN A 5 -6.85 -3.56 -17.36
N TYR A 6 -5.61 -3.39 -16.89
CA TYR A 6 -4.99 -4.29 -15.92
C TYR A 6 -5.77 -4.39 -14.60
N LYS A 7 -6.44 -3.29 -14.20
CA LYS A 7 -7.31 -3.30 -13.02
C LYS A 7 -8.52 -4.23 -13.21
N GLU A 8 -9.20 -4.18 -14.36
CA GLU A 8 -10.32 -5.08 -14.64
C GLU A 8 -9.86 -6.54 -14.75
N GLU A 9 -8.69 -6.77 -15.38
CA GLU A 9 -8.11 -8.11 -15.44
C GLU A 9 -7.77 -8.65 -14.04
N LEU A 10 -7.32 -7.78 -13.11
CA LEU A 10 -7.09 -8.14 -11.71
C LEU A 10 -8.41 -8.54 -11.02
N ILE A 11 -9.47 -7.73 -11.20
CA ILE A 11 -10.80 -8.00 -10.65
C ILE A 11 -11.35 -9.34 -11.16
N ASP A 12 -11.23 -9.59 -12.46
CA ASP A 12 -11.70 -10.83 -13.06
C ASP A 12 -10.90 -12.04 -12.53
N LYS A 13 -9.60 -11.89 -12.34
CA LYS A 13 -8.75 -12.94 -11.78
C LYS A 13 -9.13 -13.27 -10.34
N ILE A 14 -9.42 -12.24 -9.52
CA ILE A 14 -9.90 -12.42 -8.14
C ILE A 14 -11.23 -13.17 -8.15
N LYS A 15 -12.20 -12.73 -8.96
CA LYS A 15 -13.51 -13.38 -9.08
C LYS A 15 -13.42 -14.84 -9.52
N MET A 16 -12.54 -15.14 -10.48
CA MET A 16 -12.33 -16.50 -10.98
C MET A 16 -11.79 -17.43 -9.87
N LEU A 17 -10.78 -16.99 -9.10
CA LEU A 17 -10.23 -17.78 -8.00
C LEU A 17 -11.20 -17.89 -6.83
N ALA A 18 -12.09 -16.92 -6.65
CA ALA A 18 -13.08 -16.86 -5.59
C ALA A 18 -14.25 -17.86 -5.77
N GLN A 19 -14.44 -18.45 -6.94
CA GLN A 19 -15.53 -19.40 -7.18
C GLN A 19 -15.49 -20.61 -6.23
N SER A 20 -14.30 -21.04 -5.82
CA SER A 20 -14.10 -22.15 -4.89
C SER A 20 -13.75 -21.74 -3.47
N ASN A 21 -13.28 -20.50 -3.24
CA ASN A 21 -12.66 -20.13 -1.96
C ASN A 21 -13.34 -18.93 -1.28
N GLY A 22 -14.35 -18.33 -1.91
CA GLY A 22 -14.99 -17.12 -1.41
C GLY A 22 -14.17 -15.86 -1.66
N LEU A 23 -14.88 -14.76 -1.97
CA LEU A 23 -14.28 -13.53 -2.46
C LEU A 23 -13.41 -12.84 -1.41
N ASN A 24 -13.91 -12.78 -0.17
CA ASN A 24 -13.21 -12.15 0.95
C ASN A 24 -11.91 -12.88 1.29
N THR A 25 -11.96 -14.22 1.32
CA THR A 25 -10.77 -15.06 1.57
C THR A 25 -9.70 -14.83 0.50
N VAL A 26 -10.09 -14.87 -0.79
CA VAL A 26 -9.13 -14.69 -1.89
C VAL A 26 -8.52 -13.30 -1.86
N PHE A 27 -9.31 -12.26 -1.62
CA PHE A 27 -8.80 -10.88 -1.56
C PHE A 27 -7.87 -10.69 -0.36
N THR A 28 -8.27 -11.12 0.84
CA THR A 28 -7.44 -11.04 2.05
C THR A 28 -6.13 -11.78 1.88
N THR A 29 -6.18 -13.01 1.36
CA THR A 29 -4.96 -13.80 1.09
C THR A 29 -4.06 -13.14 0.05
N PHE A 30 -4.64 -12.52 -0.99
CA PHE A 30 -3.89 -11.74 -1.97
C PHE A 30 -3.14 -10.58 -1.33
N LEU A 31 -3.81 -9.83 -0.47
CA LEU A 31 -3.18 -8.73 0.26
C LEU A 31 -2.04 -9.22 1.16
N GLU A 32 -2.31 -10.24 1.97
CA GLU A 32 -1.34 -10.77 2.93
C GLU A 32 -0.10 -11.31 2.23
N ILE A 33 -0.25 -12.19 1.23
CA ILE A 33 0.89 -12.79 0.53
C ILE A 33 1.69 -11.74 -0.25
N THR A 34 1.04 -10.73 -0.81
CA THR A 34 1.71 -9.65 -1.53
C THR A 34 2.47 -8.74 -0.56
N ALA A 35 1.84 -8.31 0.54
CA ALA A 35 2.49 -7.47 1.53
C ALA A 35 3.69 -8.15 2.17
N THR A 36 3.56 -9.43 2.59
CA THR A 36 4.65 -10.19 3.18
C THR A 36 5.79 -10.42 2.19
N SER A 37 5.49 -10.68 0.90
CA SER A 37 6.53 -10.86 -0.12
C SER A 37 7.36 -9.60 -0.38
N ILE A 38 6.72 -8.42 -0.36
CA ILE A 38 7.44 -7.15 -0.50
C ILE A 38 8.27 -6.88 0.76
N ALA A 39 7.67 -7.04 1.95
CA ALA A 39 8.31 -6.73 3.23
C ALA A 39 9.50 -7.66 3.53
N ALA A 40 9.41 -8.93 3.20
CA ALA A 40 10.51 -9.88 3.36
C ALA A 40 11.79 -9.47 2.61
N GLN A 41 11.65 -8.75 1.50
CA GLN A 41 12.79 -8.30 0.69
C GLN A 41 13.27 -6.88 1.07
N MET A 42 12.41 -6.05 1.64
CA MET A 42 12.62 -4.60 1.71
C MET A 42 12.51 -4.03 3.12
N ASP A 43 12.13 -4.82 4.13
CA ASP A 43 12.05 -4.41 5.53
C ASP A 43 13.10 -5.16 6.37
N PRO A 44 14.33 -4.63 6.51
CA PRO A 44 15.43 -5.34 7.18
C PRO A 44 15.15 -5.68 8.64
N GLN A 45 14.26 -4.93 9.31
CA GLN A 45 13.97 -5.14 10.73
C GLN A 45 13.05 -6.35 10.96
N ASN A 46 12.17 -6.64 10.00
CA ASN A 46 11.15 -7.68 10.12
C ASN A 46 11.24 -8.74 9.00
N ALA A 47 12.31 -8.72 8.18
CA ALA A 47 12.45 -9.56 6.98
C ALA A 47 12.26 -11.05 7.28
N GLU A 48 12.87 -11.56 8.35
CA GLU A 48 12.80 -13.00 8.71
C GLU A 48 11.37 -13.41 9.09
N GLU A 49 10.69 -12.61 9.92
CA GLU A 49 9.28 -12.84 10.31
C GLU A 49 8.35 -12.80 9.09
N ARG A 50 8.57 -11.84 8.17
CA ARG A 50 7.79 -11.70 6.95
C ARG A 50 8.02 -12.85 5.97
N GLU A 51 9.26 -13.28 5.81
CA GLU A 51 9.61 -14.44 4.98
C GLU A 51 9.00 -15.73 5.55
N GLN A 52 9.10 -15.96 6.85
CA GLN A 52 8.47 -17.11 7.50
C GLN A 52 6.96 -17.08 7.25
N ARG A 53 6.30 -15.92 7.43
CA ARG A 53 4.87 -15.78 7.19
C ARG A 53 4.49 -16.06 5.73
N TYR A 54 5.27 -15.55 4.77
CA TYR A 54 5.09 -15.84 3.36
C TYR A 54 5.15 -17.36 3.10
N GLN A 55 6.13 -18.05 3.64
CA GLN A 55 6.30 -19.48 3.47
C GLN A 55 5.14 -20.29 4.08
N GLU A 56 4.63 -19.88 5.25
CA GLU A 56 3.46 -20.50 5.87
C GLU A 56 2.19 -20.40 5.02
N ILE A 57 2.00 -19.25 4.34
CA ILE A 57 0.87 -19.03 3.44
C ILE A 57 1.06 -19.85 2.16
N ALA A 58 2.22 -19.78 1.54
CA ALA A 58 2.54 -20.45 0.30
C ALA A 58 2.47 -21.99 0.44
N ALA A 59 2.92 -22.55 1.56
CA ALA A 59 2.88 -24.00 1.83
C ALA A 59 1.46 -24.59 1.86
N LYS A 60 0.43 -23.77 2.05
CA LYS A 60 -0.99 -24.19 2.04
C LYS A 60 -1.61 -24.16 0.65
N MET A 61 -0.86 -23.76 -0.37
CA MET A 61 -1.36 -23.57 -1.73
C MET A 61 -0.79 -24.60 -2.70
N THR A 62 -1.56 -24.88 -3.77
CA THR A 62 -0.97 -25.57 -4.92
C THR A 62 -0.11 -24.60 -5.74
N PRO A 63 0.85 -25.10 -6.54
CA PRO A 63 1.67 -24.26 -7.42
C PRO A 63 0.83 -23.38 -8.36
N GLU A 64 -0.31 -23.88 -8.84
CA GLU A 64 -1.22 -23.15 -9.73
C GLU A 64 -1.92 -22.01 -8.99
N THR A 65 -2.32 -22.23 -7.73
CA THR A 65 -2.92 -21.20 -6.88
C THR A 65 -1.90 -20.11 -6.58
N LEU A 66 -0.71 -20.47 -6.16
CA LEU A 66 0.39 -19.53 -5.90
C LEU A 66 0.73 -18.70 -7.16
N SER A 67 0.82 -19.36 -8.33
CA SER A 67 1.02 -18.68 -9.62
C SER A 67 -0.11 -17.69 -9.94
N SER A 68 -1.35 -18.01 -9.53
CA SER A 68 -2.48 -17.10 -9.70
C SER A 68 -2.33 -15.83 -8.87
N TYR A 69 -1.88 -15.93 -7.62
CA TYR A 69 -1.59 -14.76 -6.78
C TYR A 69 -0.41 -13.94 -7.31
N ALA A 70 0.66 -14.58 -7.77
CA ALA A 70 1.77 -13.89 -8.42
C ALA A 70 1.32 -13.11 -9.67
N ARG A 71 0.41 -13.69 -10.47
CA ARG A 71 -0.18 -13.00 -11.63
C ARG A 71 -1.06 -11.82 -11.21
N MET A 72 -1.83 -11.92 -10.14
CA MET A 72 -2.59 -10.80 -9.58
C MET A 72 -1.66 -9.65 -9.16
N PHE A 73 -0.54 -9.96 -8.51
CA PHE A 73 0.45 -8.96 -8.14
C PHE A 73 1.08 -8.28 -9.36
N ALA A 74 1.40 -9.04 -10.40
CA ALA A 74 1.89 -8.47 -11.66
C ALA A 74 0.85 -7.52 -12.31
N LEU A 75 -0.44 -7.90 -12.33
CA LEU A 75 -1.51 -7.05 -12.84
C LEU A 75 -1.67 -5.77 -12.02
N LEU A 76 -1.60 -5.84 -10.69
CA LEU A 76 -1.62 -4.67 -9.82
C LEU A 76 -0.43 -3.74 -10.10
N THR A 77 0.77 -4.30 -10.24
CA THR A 77 1.98 -3.54 -10.58
C THR A 77 1.84 -2.81 -11.92
N LEU A 78 1.29 -3.47 -12.94
CA LEU A 78 1.05 -2.86 -14.24
C LEU A 78 -0.02 -1.76 -14.16
N ALA A 79 -1.12 -2.00 -13.42
CA ALA A 79 -2.15 -0.99 -13.18
C ALA A 79 -1.58 0.24 -12.46
N THR A 80 -0.76 0.04 -11.42
CA THR A 80 -0.08 1.13 -10.70
C THR A 80 0.85 1.91 -11.63
N ARG A 81 1.60 1.21 -12.50
CA ARG A 81 2.50 1.85 -13.46
C ARG A 81 1.77 2.74 -14.48
N GLU A 82 0.56 2.36 -14.90
CA GLU A 82 -0.28 3.21 -15.78
C GLU A 82 -0.65 4.54 -15.10
N HIS A 83 -0.69 4.57 -13.78
CA HIS A 83 -1.05 5.72 -12.96
C HIS A 83 0.14 6.39 -12.24
N ILE A 84 1.38 6.10 -12.63
CA ILE A 84 2.56 6.64 -11.93
C ILE A 84 2.65 8.17 -11.98
N GLU A 85 2.18 8.78 -13.07
CA GLU A 85 2.14 10.23 -13.26
C GLU A 85 0.86 10.88 -12.68
N ASP A 86 -0.15 10.07 -12.35
CA ASP A 86 -1.41 10.50 -11.76
C ASP A 86 -1.87 9.47 -10.71
N PRO A 87 -1.16 9.32 -9.58
CA PRO A 87 -1.41 8.30 -8.59
C PRO A 87 -2.85 8.30 -8.07
N CYS A 88 -3.44 7.12 -7.92
CA CYS A 88 -4.80 6.92 -7.43
C CYS A 88 -4.92 5.63 -6.61
N ASP A 89 -6.00 5.50 -5.85
CA ASP A 89 -6.27 4.34 -5.02
C ASP A 89 -6.85 3.18 -5.85
N ILE A 90 -6.00 2.29 -6.33
CA ILE A 90 -6.39 1.14 -7.14
C ILE A 90 -7.03 0.05 -6.28
N LEU A 91 -6.42 -0.29 -5.14
CA LEU A 91 -6.92 -1.38 -4.29
C LEU A 91 -8.21 -1.02 -3.56
N GLY A 92 -8.39 0.23 -3.14
CA GLY A 92 -9.65 0.69 -2.58
C GLY A 92 -10.78 0.64 -3.62
N ASP A 93 -10.50 1.00 -4.88
CA ASP A 93 -11.48 0.89 -5.96
C ASP A 93 -11.81 -0.59 -6.28
N VAL A 94 -10.80 -1.47 -6.33
CA VAL A 94 -11.01 -2.93 -6.46
C VAL A 94 -11.88 -3.46 -5.32
N TYR A 95 -11.60 -3.06 -4.08
CA TYR A 95 -12.38 -3.45 -2.89
C TYR A 95 -13.86 -3.06 -3.03
N HIS A 96 -14.14 -1.82 -3.47
CA HIS A 96 -15.50 -1.34 -3.70
C HIS A 96 -16.19 -2.06 -4.86
N GLN A 97 -15.51 -2.28 -5.98
CA GLN A 97 -16.07 -3.00 -7.14
C GLN A 97 -16.38 -4.46 -6.83
N LEU A 98 -15.62 -5.09 -5.95
CA LEU A 98 -15.86 -6.43 -5.44
C LEU A 98 -16.94 -6.47 -4.36
N ARG A 99 -17.47 -5.32 -3.92
CA ARG A 99 -18.49 -5.17 -2.85
C ARG A 99 -18.10 -5.82 -1.53
N LEU A 100 -16.82 -5.80 -1.19
CA LEU A 100 -16.29 -6.38 0.04
C LEU A 100 -16.70 -5.60 1.30
N ASN A 101 -17.15 -4.36 1.14
CA ASN A 101 -17.66 -3.48 2.19
C ASN A 101 -18.99 -3.94 2.82
N ASN A 102 -19.73 -4.86 2.20
CA ASN A 102 -21.06 -5.29 2.68
C ASN A 102 -21.01 -6.40 3.73
N GLU A 103 -19.87 -7.06 3.93
CA GLU A 103 -19.82 -8.26 4.77
C GLU A 103 -19.32 -8.02 6.20
N TRP A 104 -18.51 -6.96 6.44
CA TRP A 104 -17.91 -6.70 7.77
C TRP A 104 -17.65 -5.21 7.98
N ASN A 105 -18.31 -4.60 8.96
CA ASN A 105 -18.01 -3.30 9.58
C ASN A 105 -18.36 -2.00 8.83
N GLY A 106 -18.99 -2.02 7.65
CA GLY A 106 -19.43 -0.77 7.02
C GLY A 106 -18.28 0.20 6.68
N GLN A 107 -17.07 -0.31 6.40
CA GLN A 107 -15.94 0.53 6.02
C GLN A 107 -16.14 1.08 4.61
N PHE A 108 -16.16 2.41 4.52
CA PHE A 108 -16.21 3.14 3.26
C PHE A 108 -14.93 3.96 3.13
N PHE A 109 -14.13 3.66 2.11
CA PHE A 109 -12.97 4.49 1.81
C PHE A 109 -13.41 5.81 1.19
N THR A 110 -12.70 6.88 1.53
CA THR A 110 -12.97 8.20 0.96
C THR A 110 -12.71 8.16 -0.56
N PRO A 111 -13.66 8.60 -1.40
CA PRO A 111 -13.46 8.60 -2.85
C PRO A 111 -12.23 9.42 -3.26
N ASP A 112 -11.46 8.93 -4.24
CA ASP A 112 -10.20 9.53 -4.69
C ASP A 112 -10.33 11.03 -5.04
N HIS A 113 -11.40 11.44 -5.70
CA HIS A 113 -11.63 12.86 -6.04
C HIS A 113 -11.83 13.77 -4.82
N ILE A 114 -12.38 13.24 -3.71
CA ILE A 114 -12.49 13.96 -2.45
C ILE A 114 -11.11 14.08 -1.79
N CYS A 115 -10.34 12.99 -1.77
CA CYS A 115 -8.98 13.02 -1.25
C CYS A 115 -8.09 13.99 -2.01
N ARG A 116 -8.18 14.04 -3.35
CA ARG A 116 -7.47 15.02 -4.18
C ARG A 116 -7.87 16.45 -3.88
N LEU A 117 -9.17 16.72 -3.69
CA LEU A 117 -9.65 18.03 -3.30
C LEU A 117 -9.09 18.45 -1.93
N MET A 118 -9.19 17.57 -0.94
CA MET A 118 -8.64 17.83 0.40
C MET A 118 -7.12 18.05 0.37
N ALA A 119 -6.38 17.22 -0.38
CA ALA A 119 -4.94 17.35 -0.54
C ALA A 119 -4.52 18.68 -1.21
N GLN A 120 -5.32 19.21 -2.13
CA GLN A 120 -5.08 20.53 -2.73
C GLN A 120 -5.34 21.68 -1.73
N MET A 121 -6.30 21.50 -0.80
CA MET A 121 -6.62 22.48 0.24
C MET A 121 -5.56 22.52 1.35
N ILE A 122 -4.92 21.38 1.61
CA ILE A 122 -3.77 21.30 2.52
C ILE A 122 -2.60 21.97 1.80
N ASN A 123 -2.34 23.22 2.18
CA ASN A 123 -1.20 23.95 1.67
C ASN A 123 0.07 23.37 2.30
N VAL A 124 0.63 22.34 1.65
CA VAL A 124 1.95 21.81 2.03
C VAL A 124 2.96 22.85 1.53
N ASP A 125 3.03 23.98 2.24
CA ASP A 125 4.10 24.94 2.04
C ASP A 125 5.37 24.32 2.61
N MET A 126 6.22 23.85 1.71
CA MET A 126 7.59 23.50 2.09
C MET A 126 8.29 24.77 2.49
N PRO A 127 8.68 24.95 3.78
CA PRO A 127 9.52 26.06 4.14
C PRO A 127 10.78 26.00 3.28
N PRO A 128 11.16 27.10 2.59
CA PRO A 128 12.31 27.11 1.69
C PRO A 128 13.62 26.69 2.36
N ASP A 129 13.70 26.79 3.67
CA ASP A 129 14.91 26.58 4.48
C ASP A 129 14.89 25.26 5.27
N LYS A 130 13.87 24.38 5.10
CA LYS A 130 13.81 23.11 5.83
C LYS A 130 14.71 22.08 5.18
N GLU A 131 15.80 21.76 5.82
CA GLU A 131 16.59 20.57 5.51
C GLU A 131 15.82 19.31 5.91
N GLY A 132 15.75 18.32 4.99
CA GLY A 132 15.12 17.04 5.21
C GLY A 132 13.63 16.96 4.82
N PRO A 133 13.05 15.75 4.89
CA PRO A 133 11.66 15.51 4.53
C PRO A 133 10.68 16.07 5.57
N ILE A 134 9.49 16.46 5.10
CA ILE A 134 8.35 16.74 5.99
C ILE A 134 7.68 15.42 6.38
N THR A 135 7.30 15.30 7.66
CA THR A 135 6.51 14.16 8.12
C THR A 135 5.03 14.49 8.05
N ILE A 136 4.26 13.60 7.42
CA ILE A 136 2.81 13.71 7.27
C ILE A 136 2.17 12.48 7.91
N SER A 137 1.22 12.70 8.83
CA SER A 137 0.53 11.63 9.55
C SER A 137 -0.91 11.46 9.07
N GLU A 138 -1.30 10.20 8.84
CA GLU A 138 -2.68 9.79 8.54
C GLU A 138 -3.09 8.68 9.50
N PRO A 139 -3.88 9.00 10.55
CA PRO A 139 -4.15 8.09 11.65
C PRO A 139 -5.23 7.02 11.36
N THR A 140 -5.92 7.09 10.22
CA THR A 140 -6.99 6.15 9.81
C THR A 140 -6.93 5.95 8.29
N CYS A 141 -5.80 5.40 7.83
CA CYS A 141 -5.40 5.50 6.43
C CYS A 141 -6.27 4.70 5.45
N GLY A 142 -7.04 3.71 5.92
CA GLY A 142 -7.79 2.83 5.04
C GLY A 142 -6.88 2.16 4.00
N SER A 143 -7.28 2.20 2.74
CA SER A 143 -6.47 1.73 1.60
C SER A 143 -5.25 2.61 1.28
N GLY A 144 -5.08 3.75 1.97
CA GLY A 144 -4.01 4.71 1.73
C GLY A 144 -4.38 5.88 0.82
N THR A 145 -5.65 6.06 0.51
CA THR A 145 -6.14 7.06 -0.46
C THR A 145 -5.69 8.48 -0.14
N MET A 146 -5.75 8.89 1.16
CA MET A 146 -5.32 10.24 1.57
C MET A 146 -3.82 10.45 1.41
N VAL A 147 -3.01 9.43 1.71
CA VAL A 147 -1.54 9.47 1.53
C VAL A 147 -1.20 9.56 0.03
N ILE A 148 -1.85 8.75 -0.80
CA ILE A 148 -1.69 8.80 -2.27
C ILE A 148 -2.10 10.17 -2.80
N GLY A 149 -3.22 10.73 -2.33
CA GLY A 149 -3.70 12.07 -2.69
C GLY A 149 -2.72 13.18 -2.29
N ALA A 150 -2.08 13.07 -1.12
CA ALA A 150 -1.06 14.02 -0.67
C ALA A 150 0.20 13.96 -1.55
N ALA A 151 0.68 12.74 -1.86
CA ALA A 151 1.81 12.54 -2.77
C ALA A 151 1.49 13.08 -4.19
N TRP A 152 0.28 12.84 -4.69
CA TRP A 152 -0.20 13.41 -5.94
C TRP A 152 -0.20 14.95 -5.93
N ALA A 153 -0.71 15.57 -4.85
CA ALA A 153 -0.73 17.03 -4.72
C ALA A 153 0.67 17.63 -4.68
N MET A 154 1.63 16.99 -3.99
CA MET A 154 3.04 17.36 -4.00
C MET A 154 3.63 17.31 -5.41
N GLN A 155 3.41 16.20 -6.13
CA GLN A 155 3.89 16.02 -7.50
C GLN A 155 3.32 17.11 -8.45
N ARG A 156 2.04 17.46 -8.32
CA ARG A 156 1.40 18.55 -9.10
C ARG A 156 2.01 19.93 -8.82
N LYS A 157 2.58 20.15 -7.64
CA LYS A 157 3.33 21.36 -7.28
C LYS A 157 4.81 21.28 -7.66
N GLY A 158 5.27 20.23 -8.36
CA GLY A 158 6.66 20.02 -8.71
C GLY A 158 7.56 19.58 -7.56
N ILE A 159 6.96 19.13 -6.44
CA ILE A 159 7.68 18.63 -5.27
C ILE A 159 7.89 17.12 -5.41
N ASP A 160 9.14 16.68 -5.40
CA ASP A 160 9.45 15.24 -5.37
C ASP A 160 9.14 14.66 -4.00
N TYR A 161 7.95 14.07 -3.84
CA TYR A 161 7.50 13.47 -2.59
C TYR A 161 8.43 12.34 -2.11
N ARG A 162 9.13 11.65 -3.02
CA ARG A 162 10.06 10.56 -2.66
C ARG A 162 11.23 11.02 -1.82
N ARG A 163 11.64 12.28 -1.99
CA ARG A 163 12.78 12.90 -1.28
C ARG A 163 12.35 13.90 -0.20
N LYS A 164 11.16 14.48 -0.36
CA LYS A 164 10.73 15.63 0.44
C LYS A 164 9.60 15.30 1.43
N SER A 165 9.17 14.04 1.50
CA SER A 165 8.17 13.62 2.49
C SER A 165 8.48 12.27 3.09
N PHE A 166 7.94 12.05 4.29
CA PHE A 166 7.85 10.77 4.96
C PHE A 166 6.44 10.64 5.55
N PHE A 167 5.75 9.55 5.25
CA PHE A 167 4.38 9.36 5.71
C PHE A 167 4.32 8.36 6.87
N VAL A 168 3.53 8.70 7.89
CA VAL A 168 3.16 7.81 8.98
C VAL A 168 1.67 7.52 8.83
N ALA A 169 1.33 6.37 8.28
CA ALA A 169 -0.05 5.92 8.07
C ALA A 169 -0.41 4.86 9.10
N GLN A 170 -1.62 4.90 9.64
CA GLN A 170 -2.06 3.91 10.62
C GLN A 170 -3.48 3.45 10.33
N ASP A 171 -3.78 2.18 10.59
CA ASP A 171 -5.14 1.64 10.60
C ASP A 171 -5.28 0.50 11.60
N ILE A 172 -6.50 0.29 12.09
CA ILE A 172 -6.84 -0.80 13.01
C ILE A 172 -7.11 -2.11 12.27
N ASP A 173 -7.50 -2.04 11.00
CA ASP A 173 -7.74 -3.22 10.16
C ASP A 173 -6.47 -3.58 9.39
N ILE A 174 -5.93 -4.76 9.68
CA ILE A 174 -4.71 -5.24 9.01
C ILE A 174 -4.84 -5.31 7.48
N ARG A 175 -6.05 -5.51 6.94
CA ARG A 175 -6.29 -5.51 5.49
C ARG A 175 -6.10 -4.12 4.89
N CYS A 176 -6.54 -3.08 5.61
CA CYS A 176 -6.28 -1.68 5.25
C CYS A 176 -4.78 -1.40 5.27
N VAL A 177 -4.08 -1.84 6.31
CA VAL A 177 -2.61 -1.73 6.41
C VAL A 177 -1.93 -2.37 5.21
N TRP A 178 -2.31 -3.60 4.83
CA TRP A 178 -1.72 -4.26 3.67
C TRP A 178 -2.05 -3.55 2.35
N MET A 179 -3.30 -3.08 2.16
CA MET A 179 -3.65 -2.30 0.96
C MET A 179 -2.81 -1.03 0.84
N ALA A 180 -2.74 -0.24 1.91
CA ALA A 180 -1.93 0.96 1.97
C ALA A 180 -0.45 0.65 1.72
N TYR A 181 0.12 -0.31 2.45
CA TYR A 181 1.52 -0.71 2.32
C TYR A 181 1.90 -1.11 0.89
N ILE A 182 1.09 -1.97 0.26
CA ILE A 182 1.33 -2.43 -1.12
C ILE A 182 1.31 -1.25 -2.10
N GLN A 183 0.28 -0.41 -2.04
CA GLN A 183 0.14 0.71 -2.96
C GLN A 183 1.23 1.76 -2.78
N LEU A 184 1.52 2.14 -1.51
CA LEU A 184 2.57 3.11 -1.22
C LEU A 184 3.95 2.58 -1.66
N SER A 185 4.21 1.27 -1.50
CA SER A 185 5.42 0.61 -2.00
C SER A 185 5.54 0.69 -3.52
N LEU A 186 4.45 0.39 -4.25
CA LEU A 186 4.43 0.40 -5.71
C LEU A 186 4.54 1.81 -6.31
N TYR A 187 4.01 2.83 -5.64
CA TYR A 187 4.18 4.24 -6.04
C TYR A 187 5.51 4.85 -5.60
N GLY A 188 6.30 4.12 -4.81
CA GLY A 188 7.56 4.62 -4.27
C GLY A 188 7.37 5.75 -3.26
N ILE A 189 6.31 5.70 -2.47
CA ILE A 189 6.01 6.68 -1.42
C ILE A 189 6.75 6.25 -0.14
N PRO A 190 7.65 7.09 0.42
CA PRO A 190 8.34 6.79 1.67
C PRO A 190 7.36 6.82 2.83
N ALA A 191 7.10 5.67 3.45
CA ALA A 191 6.12 5.56 4.53
C ALA A 191 6.43 4.43 5.50
N VAL A 192 5.96 4.59 6.74
CA VAL A 192 5.67 3.49 7.65
C VAL A 192 4.16 3.35 7.76
N VAL A 193 3.65 2.15 7.51
CA VAL A 193 2.23 1.82 7.71
C VAL A 193 2.12 1.00 8.99
N ILE A 194 1.34 1.49 9.95
CA ILE A 194 1.24 0.94 11.30
C ILE A 194 -0.08 0.21 11.43
N HIS A 195 -0.03 -1.07 11.83
CA HIS A 195 -1.19 -1.78 12.31
C HIS A 195 -1.36 -1.46 13.80
N GLY A 196 -2.43 -0.79 14.17
CA GLY A 196 -2.61 -0.33 15.54
C GLY A 196 -3.91 0.44 15.76
N ASN A 197 -4.19 0.75 17.00
CA ASN A 197 -5.36 1.54 17.39
C ASN A 197 -4.94 2.98 17.72
N THR A 198 -5.31 3.91 16.87
CA THR A 198 -4.98 5.34 17.01
C THR A 198 -5.60 5.96 18.27
N LEU A 199 -6.77 5.49 18.71
CA LEU A 199 -7.44 6.06 19.90
C LEU A 199 -6.76 5.63 21.21
N THR A 200 -6.26 4.39 21.27
CA THR A 200 -5.53 3.87 22.43
C THR A 200 -4.02 4.06 22.33
N MET A 201 -3.54 4.53 21.19
CA MET A 201 -2.11 4.67 20.88
C MET A 201 -1.34 3.34 20.89
N GLU A 202 -2.03 2.22 20.74
CA GLU A 202 -1.40 0.90 20.64
C GLU A 202 -0.90 0.65 19.23
N THR A 203 0.29 0.09 19.13
CA THR A 203 0.90 -0.34 17.86
C THR A 203 1.23 -1.83 17.92
N TRP A 204 0.81 -2.59 16.91
CA TRP A 204 0.96 -4.05 16.89
C TRP A 204 2.00 -4.51 15.87
N SER A 205 2.11 -3.82 14.70
CA SER A 205 3.16 -4.08 13.73
C SER A 205 3.43 -2.85 12.86
N HIS A 206 4.65 -2.79 12.30
CA HIS A 206 5.12 -1.72 11.43
C HIS A 206 5.52 -2.31 10.07
N TRP A 207 5.19 -1.58 8.99
CA TRP A 207 5.43 -1.99 7.61
C TRP A 207 6.11 -0.83 6.88
N TYR A 208 7.43 -0.91 6.75
CA TYR A 208 8.23 0.11 6.09
C TYR A 208 8.24 -0.12 4.58
N THR A 209 7.84 0.91 3.80
CA THR A 209 7.91 0.84 2.34
C THR A 209 9.37 0.80 1.87
N PRO A 210 9.67 0.26 0.66
CA PRO A 210 11.03 0.20 0.14
C PRO A 210 11.76 1.55 0.16
N CYS A 211 11.06 2.64 -0.19
CA CYS A 211 11.64 3.99 -0.19
C CYS A 211 11.87 4.56 1.22
N ALA A 212 11.25 4.01 2.26
CA ALA A 212 11.50 4.36 3.65
C ALA A 212 12.70 3.61 4.23
N ALA A 213 13.00 2.42 3.72
CA ALA A 213 14.10 1.57 4.21
C ALA A 213 15.49 2.03 3.73
N VAL A 214 15.58 2.73 2.60
CA VAL A 214 16.85 3.18 2.01
C VAL A 214 17.71 4.03 2.96
N PRO A 215 17.21 5.03 3.70
CA PRO A 215 18.00 5.80 4.65
C PRO A 215 18.58 4.95 5.79
N PHE A 216 17.85 3.91 6.24
CA PHE A 216 18.36 3.00 7.29
C PHE A 216 19.48 2.09 6.78
N MET A 217 19.50 1.74 5.50
CA MET A 217 20.58 0.97 4.89
C MET A 217 21.85 1.80 4.74
N GLU A 218 21.75 3.06 4.36
CA GLU A 218 22.91 3.97 4.25
C GLU A 218 23.58 4.22 5.61
N GLU A 219 22.80 4.47 6.66
CA GLU A 219 23.34 4.64 8.03
C GLU A 219 24.01 3.39 8.60
N SER A 220 23.54 2.19 8.22
CA SER A 220 24.14 0.93 8.68
C SER A 220 25.45 0.61 7.95
N VAL A 221 25.61 1.04 6.71
CA VAL A 221 26.86 0.90 5.94
C VAL A 221 27.92 1.88 6.45
N GLU A 222 27.54 3.12 6.80
CA GLU A 222 28.50 4.11 7.34
C GLU A 222 28.97 3.79 8.78
N LYS A 223 28.16 3.07 9.58
CA LYS A 223 28.53 2.65 10.94
C LYS A 223 29.27 1.33 11.02
N GLY A 224 29.39 0.61 9.90
CA GLY A 224 30.09 -0.69 9.80
C GLY A 224 31.42 -0.68 9.06
N ALA A 225 31.95 0.52 8.73
CA ALA A 225 33.24 0.69 8.05
C ALA A 225 34.33 1.17 9.01
#